data_63c0ba5d97696e6be62ab51c9b030da4
#
_entry.id   63c0ba5d97696e6be62ab51c9b030da4
#
_cell.length_a   1.000
_cell.length_b   1.000
_cell.length_c   1.000
_cell.angle_alpha   90.00
_cell.angle_beta   90.00
_cell.angle_gamma   90.00
#
_symmetry.space_group_name_H-M   'P 1'
#
loop_
_entity.id
_entity.type
_entity.pdbx_description
1 polymer ?
#
loop_
_entity_poly.entity_id
_entity_poly.type
_entity_poly.pdbx_seq_one_letter_code
_entity_poly.pdbx_strand_id
1 'polypeptide(L)'
;MAASKLYYQGHGSYRITTEEGRVIYVDPYAGDGYDLPADLVLVTHEHYDHNALDKISMQEHTQVIRSEQALTQGTYQKFDLGWIQIQAVPAYNKNHSRENCVGYLLYWDGLCLYASGDTSETEEMAELPPMDYALLPIDGVYNMDAEEASRCAAKLSARWVIPIHTKPGALYDRANAERFQAPNRLLLAAGETLELKE
;
A
#
# COMPACT_ATOMS: atom_id res chain seq x y z
N MET A 1 22.17 9.96 -7.91
CA MET A 1 20.75 10.04 -8.31
C MET A 1 19.95 10.17 -7.05
N ALA A 2 18.80 10.84 -7.05
CA ALA A 2 17.96 10.93 -5.86
C ALA A 2 17.31 9.57 -5.64
N ALA A 3 17.33 9.02 -4.44
CA ALA A 3 16.66 7.74 -4.14
C ALA A 3 15.15 7.92 -4.14
N SER A 4 14.41 6.86 -4.51
CA SER A 4 12.96 6.79 -4.33
C SER A 4 12.59 6.91 -2.85
N LYS A 5 11.48 7.56 -2.53
CA LYS A 5 11.05 7.84 -1.16
C LYS A 5 9.59 7.46 -0.95
N LEU A 6 9.30 6.88 0.20
CA LEU A 6 7.94 6.67 0.69
C LEU A 6 7.67 7.64 1.83
N TYR A 7 6.65 8.49 1.69
CA TYR A 7 6.11 9.34 2.74
C TYR A 7 4.83 8.70 3.26
N TYR A 8 4.80 8.34 4.54
CA TYR A 8 3.64 7.75 5.17
C TYR A 8 2.68 8.83 5.66
N GLN A 9 1.56 8.97 5.00
CA GLN A 9 0.52 9.96 5.35
C GLN A 9 -0.28 9.55 6.58
N GLY A 10 -0.28 8.25 6.88
CA GLY A 10 -1.01 7.66 7.98
C GLY A 10 -2.19 6.82 7.53
N HIS A 11 -2.75 6.03 8.43
CA HIS A 11 -3.81 5.06 8.14
C HIS A 11 -3.35 4.06 7.07
N GLY A 12 -4.11 3.88 5.98
CA GLY A 12 -3.72 3.10 4.82
C GLY A 12 -2.95 3.89 3.74
N SER A 13 -2.74 5.20 3.96
CA SER A 13 -2.32 6.16 2.93
C SER A 13 -0.83 6.42 2.92
N TYR A 14 -0.23 6.42 1.74
CA TYR A 14 1.17 6.83 1.56
C TYR A 14 1.42 7.36 0.15
N ARG A 15 2.48 8.15 0.03
CA ARG A 15 2.99 8.68 -1.23
C ARG A 15 4.37 8.11 -1.53
N ILE A 16 4.59 7.68 -2.76
CA ILE A 16 5.91 7.33 -3.27
C ILE A 16 6.35 8.44 -4.24
N THR A 17 7.59 8.88 -4.11
CA THR A 17 8.26 9.74 -5.09
C THR A 17 9.44 8.96 -5.65
N THR A 18 9.43 8.68 -6.96
CA THR A 18 10.49 7.90 -7.62
C THR A 18 11.78 8.72 -7.78
N GLU A 19 12.88 8.07 -8.16
CA GLU A 19 14.15 8.76 -8.46
C GLU A 19 14.01 9.85 -9.54
N GLU A 20 13.13 9.62 -10.52
CA GLU A 20 12.83 10.58 -11.60
C GLU A 20 11.81 11.66 -11.19
N GLY A 21 11.32 11.63 -9.95
CA GLY A 21 10.36 12.60 -9.42
C GLY A 21 8.90 12.31 -9.76
N ARG A 22 8.56 11.12 -10.26
CA ARG A 22 7.17 10.69 -10.44
C ARG A 22 6.50 10.50 -9.08
N VAL A 23 5.26 10.91 -8.98
CA VAL A 23 4.48 10.90 -7.73
C VAL A 23 3.33 9.90 -7.81
N ILE A 24 3.34 8.94 -6.88
CA ILE A 24 2.32 7.91 -6.73
C ILE A 24 1.65 8.10 -5.38
N TYR A 25 0.32 8.16 -5.36
CA TYR A 25 -0.47 8.07 -4.13
C TYR A 25 -1.19 6.73 -4.07
N VAL A 26 -1.18 6.11 -2.89
CA VAL A 26 -1.94 4.89 -2.62
C VAL A 26 -2.92 5.16 -1.50
N ASP A 27 -4.18 4.82 -1.73
CA ASP A 27 -5.29 4.93 -0.79
C ASP A 27 -5.37 6.29 -0.07
N PRO A 28 -5.52 7.40 -0.80
CA PRO A 28 -5.58 8.73 -0.18
C PRO A 28 -6.75 8.85 0.79
N TYR A 29 -6.49 9.42 1.98
CA TYR A 29 -7.51 9.62 3.01
C TYR A 29 -7.29 10.89 3.84
N ALA A 30 -6.44 10.83 4.85
CA ALA A 30 -6.22 11.89 5.82
C ALA A 30 -4.72 12.10 6.06
N GLY A 31 -4.38 13.05 6.91
CA GLY A 31 -2.99 13.44 7.15
C GLY A 31 -2.51 14.49 6.15
N ASP A 32 -1.21 14.72 6.16
CA ASP A 32 -0.51 15.69 5.32
C ASP A 32 0.21 15.01 4.16
N GLY A 33 0.86 15.81 3.30
CA GLY A 33 1.71 15.30 2.22
C GLY A 33 0.97 15.07 0.90
N TYR A 34 -0.15 15.76 0.66
CA TYR A 34 -0.88 15.82 -0.62
C TYR A 34 -0.50 17.06 -1.45
N ASP A 35 0.70 17.57 -1.22
CA ASP A 35 1.23 18.82 -1.77
C ASP A 35 1.83 18.69 -3.18
N LEU A 36 2.11 17.47 -3.61
CA LEU A 36 2.68 17.20 -4.94
C LEU A 36 1.59 16.74 -5.92
N PRO A 37 1.62 17.24 -7.18
CA PRO A 37 0.72 16.74 -8.22
C PRO A 37 0.99 15.25 -8.51
N ALA A 38 -0.06 14.46 -8.69
CA ALA A 38 0.05 13.04 -8.95
C ALA A 38 0.37 12.70 -10.40
N ASP A 39 1.24 11.71 -10.61
CA ASP A 39 1.36 10.98 -11.88
C ASP A 39 0.44 9.74 -11.86
N LEU A 40 0.31 9.10 -10.70
CA LEU A 40 -0.50 7.90 -10.50
C LEU A 40 -1.22 7.95 -9.15
N VAL A 41 -2.48 7.52 -9.14
CA VAL A 41 -3.23 7.26 -7.92
C VAL A 41 -3.78 5.84 -7.97
N LEU A 42 -3.54 5.07 -6.92
CA LEU A 42 -4.03 3.71 -6.75
C LEU A 42 -5.05 3.68 -5.61
N VAL A 43 -6.20 3.08 -5.87
CA VAL A 43 -7.25 2.85 -4.88
C VAL A 43 -7.47 1.35 -4.77
N THR A 44 -7.21 0.77 -3.60
CA THR A 44 -7.33 -0.68 -3.38
C THR A 44 -8.77 -1.12 -3.24
N HIS A 45 -9.64 -0.23 -2.70
CA HIS A 45 -11.09 -0.46 -2.56
C HIS A 45 -11.82 0.88 -2.28
N GLU A 46 -13.14 0.87 -2.38
CA GLU A 46 -13.95 2.10 -2.37
C GLU A 46 -14.50 2.48 -0.98
N HIS A 47 -13.80 2.15 0.11
CA HIS A 47 -14.14 2.74 1.41
C HIS A 47 -13.67 4.21 1.49
N TYR A 48 -14.41 5.02 2.27
CA TYR A 48 -14.21 6.46 2.36
C TYR A 48 -12.81 6.87 2.86
N ASP A 49 -12.16 5.97 3.59
CA ASP A 49 -10.83 6.15 4.17
C ASP A 49 -9.69 5.64 3.26
N HIS A 50 -10.00 5.32 2.00
CA HIS A 50 -9.05 4.89 0.98
C HIS A 50 -9.20 5.61 -0.37
N ASN A 51 -10.24 6.41 -0.56
CA ASN A 51 -10.59 6.97 -1.88
C ASN A 51 -10.80 8.50 -1.91
N ALA A 52 -10.18 9.25 -1.01
CA ALA A 52 -10.29 10.71 -0.94
C ALA A 52 -9.52 11.41 -2.07
N LEU A 53 -9.95 11.20 -3.31
CA LEU A 53 -9.31 11.77 -4.51
C LEU A 53 -9.39 13.31 -4.59
N ASP A 54 -10.30 13.92 -3.86
CA ASP A 54 -10.44 15.38 -3.75
C ASP A 54 -9.23 16.04 -3.07
N LYS A 55 -8.40 15.27 -2.36
CA LYS A 55 -7.13 15.74 -1.78
C LYS A 55 -5.98 15.80 -2.78
N ILE A 56 -6.12 15.11 -3.90
CA ILE A 56 -5.03 14.94 -4.87
C ILE A 56 -5.08 16.04 -5.93
N SER A 57 -3.96 16.73 -6.13
CA SER A 57 -3.79 17.61 -7.29
C SER A 57 -3.58 16.75 -8.54
N MET A 58 -4.60 16.69 -9.39
CA MET A 58 -4.58 15.94 -10.65
C MET A 58 -3.96 16.79 -11.75
N GLN A 59 -3.22 16.14 -12.65
CA GLN A 59 -2.68 16.70 -13.89
C GLN A 59 -3.40 16.09 -15.09
N GLU A 60 -3.23 16.63 -16.28
CA GLU A 60 -3.83 16.08 -17.51
C GLU A 60 -3.45 14.62 -17.77
N HIS A 61 -2.23 14.25 -17.38
CA HIS A 61 -1.68 12.89 -17.58
C HIS A 61 -1.81 11.98 -16.35
N THR A 62 -2.40 12.44 -15.24
CA THR A 62 -2.58 11.61 -14.04
C THR A 62 -3.40 10.37 -14.36
N GLN A 63 -2.84 9.22 -14.05
CA GLN A 63 -3.57 7.96 -14.13
C GLN A 63 -4.22 7.66 -12.78
N VAL A 64 -5.46 7.19 -12.79
CA VAL A 64 -6.16 6.70 -11.58
C VAL A 64 -6.57 5.27 -11.85
N ILE A 65 -6.08 4.32 -11.05
CA ILE A 65 -6.45 2.91 -11.13
C ILE A 65 -7.19 2.55 -9.85
N ARG A 66 -8.46 2.20 -10.01
CA ARG A 66 -9.35 1.77 -8.93
C ARG A 66 -9.51 0.25 -8.94
N SER A 67 -10.03 -0.29 -7.85
CA SER A 67 -10.27 -1.75 -7.74
C SER A 67 -11.15 -2.30 -8.86
N GLU A 68 -12.15 -1.57 -9.33
CA GLU A 68 -13.04 -1.99 -10.44
C GLU A 68 -12.30 -2.18 -11.77
N GLN A 69 -11.24 -1.40 -12.01
CA GLN A 69 -10.37 -1.53 -13.20
C GLN A 69 -9.31 -2.61 -12.98
N ALA A 70 -8.83 -2.73 -11.74
CA ALA A 70 -7.79 -3.67 -11.36
C ALA A 70 -8.30 -5.11 -11.23
N LEU A 71 -9.61 -5.30 -10.96
CA LEU A 71 -10.27 -6.59 -10.88
C LEU A 71 -11.50 -6.60 -11.79
N THR A 72 -11.34 -7.15 -12.99
CA THR A 72 -12.39 -7.18 -14.01
C THR A 72 -12.81 -8.61 -14.29
N GLN A 73 -14.09 -8.92 -14.06
CA GLN A 73 -14.67 -10.26 -14.27
C GLN A 73 -13.88 -11.37 -13.56
N GLY A 74 -13.45 -11.11 -12.33
CA GLY A 74 -12.68 -12.05 -11.51
C GLY A 74 -11.21 -12.20 -11.92
N THR A 75 -10.72 -11.39 -12.87
CA THR A 75 -9.33 -11.41 -13.33
C THR A 75 -8.58 -10.19 -12.82
N TYR A 76 -7.47 -10.42 -12.11
CA TYR A 76 -6.57 -9.38 -11.64
C TYR A 76 -5.72 -8.85 -12.79
N GLN A 77 -5.82 -7.55 -13.05
CA GLN A 77 -5.23 -6.90 -14.20
C GLN A 77 -3.77 -6.50 -13.96
N LYS A 78 -3.06 -6.31 -15.06
CA LYS A 78 -1.70 -5.74 -15.10
C LYS A 78 -1.73 -4.46 -15.91
N PHE A 79 -0.98 -3.46 -15.45
CA PHE A 79 -0.83 -2.18 -16.13
C PHE A 79 0.65 -1.91 -16.35
N ASP A 80 0.99 -1.43 -17.53
CA ASP A 80 2.33 -0.95 -17.87
C ASP A 80 2.23 0.50 -18.34
N LEU A 81 2.74 1.42 -17.53
CA LEU A 81 2.74 2.86 -17.82
C LEU A 81 4.09 3.33 -18.39
N GLY A 82 4.98 2.38 -18.75
CA GLY A 82 6.31 2.64 -19.28
C GLY A 82 7.37 2.91 -18.21
N TRP A 83 7.05 3.69 -17.19
CA TRP A 83 7.95 4.01 -16.06
C TRP A 83 7.65 3.18 -14.79
N ILE A 84 6.48 2.57 -14.71
CA ILE A 84 6.06 1.66 -13.63
C ILE A 84 5.20 0.54 -14.20
N GLN A 85 5.38 -0.66 -13.68
CA GLN A 85 4.47 -1.78 -13.90
C GLN A 85 3.69 -2.05 -12.61
N ILE A 86 2.40 -2.35 -12.75
CA ILE A 86 1.48 -2.57 -11.64
C ILE A 86 0.77 -3.89 -11.89
N GLN A 87 0.74 -4.75 -10.90
CA GLN A 87 -0.04 -5.98 -10.93
C GLN A 87 -1.03 -5.99 -9.78
N ALA A 88 -2.32 -6.07 -10.08
CA ALA A 88 -3.33 -6.31 -9.06
C ALA A 88 -3.22 -7.75 -8.53
N VAL A 89 -3.45 -7.91 -7.24
CA VAL A 89 -3.41 -9.20 -6.54
C VAL A 89 -4.59 -9.31 -5.56
N PRO A 90 -4.96 -10.52 -5.11
CA PRO A 90 -6.03 -10.69 -4.13
C PRO A 90 -5.78 -9.93 -2.83
N ALA A 91 -6.83 -9.27 -2.32
CA ALA A 91 -6.89 -8.68 -0.99
C ALA A 91 -8.33 -8.82 -0.49
N TYR A 92 -8.54 -9.51 0.62
CA TYR A 92 -9.87 -9.74 1.16
C TYR A 92 -9.84 -10.20 2.62
N ASN A 93 -10.97 -10.01 3.30
CA ASN A 93 -11.25 -10.58 4.61
C ASN A 93 -12.76 -10.55 4.87
N LYS A 94 -13.19 -10.80 6.10
CA LYS A 94 -14.62 -10.78 6.49
C LYS A 94 -15.31 -9.42 6.27
N ASN A 95 -14.55 -8.32 6.23
CA ASN A 95 -15.08 -6.96 6.05
C ASN A 95 -14.84 -6.41 4.62
N HIS A 96 -13.97 -7.06 3.85
CA HIS A 96 -13.53 -6.63 2.52
C HIS A 96 -13.75 -7.76 1.53
N SER A 97 -14.70 -7.56 0.61
CA SER A 97 -15.05 -8.58 -0.38
C SER A 97 -13.94 -8.79 -1.40
N ARG A 98 -13.61 -10.06 -1.66
CA ARG A 98 -12.69 -10.46 -2.72
C ARG A 98 -13.07 -9.93 -4.12
N GLU A 99 -14.33 -9.59 -4.33
CA GLU A 99 -14.85 -9.10 -5.62
C GLU A 99 -14.61 -7.61 -5.83
N ASN A 100 -14.33 -6.86 -4.74
CA ASN A 100 -14.27 -5.40 -4.76
C ASN A 100 -12.94 -4.83 -4.23
N CYS A 101 -12.09 -5.69 -3.68
CA CYS A 101 -10.83 -5.26 -3.06
C CYS A 101 -9.65 -5.91 -3.76
N VAL A 102 -8.56 -5.16 -3.87
CA VAL A 102 -7.30 -5.61 -4.46
C VAL A 102 -6.12 -5.09 -3.64
N GLY A 103 -5.02 -5.83 -3.68
CA GLY A 103 -3.69 -5.30 -3.42
C GLY A 103 -2.98 -5.01 -4.73
N TYR A 104 -1.84 -4.35 -4.65
CA TYR A 104 -1.00 -4.05 -5.82
C TYR A 104 0.45 -4.44 -5.57
N LEU A 105 1.08 -5.06 -6.56
CA LEU A 105 2.54 -5.12 -6.70
C LEU A 105 2.98 -4.02 -7.64
N LEU A 106 3.91 -3.19 -7.20
CA LEU A 106 4.45 -2.04 -7.93
C LEU A 106 5.92 -2.31 -8.26
N TYR A 107 6.29 -2.15 -9.53
CA TYR A 107 7.65 -2.36 -10.01
C TYR A 107 8.15 -1.12 -10.73
N TRP A 108 9.19 -0.47 -10.20
CA TRP A 108 9.83 0.70 -10.79
C TRP A 108 11.29 0.79 -10.31
N ASP A 109 12.18 1.33 -11.09
CA ASP A 109 13.59 1.61 -10.71
C ASP A 109 14.33 0.43 -10.05
N GLY A 110 14.02 -0.82 -10.45
CA GLY A 110 14.57 -2.04 -9.81
C GLY A 110 13.88 -2.45 -8.50
N LEU A 111 12.99 -1.64 -7.94
CA LEU A 111 12.26 -1.88 -6.71
C LEU A 111 10.96 -2.65 -6.95
N CYS A 112 10.58 -3.47 -5.97
CA CYS A 112 9.27 -4.11 -5.88
C CYS A 112 8.62 -3.80 -4.53
N LEU A 113 7.41 -3.24 -4.55
CA LEU A 113 6.63 -2.92 -3.35
C LEU A 113 5.25 -3.57 -3.43
N TYR A 114 4.85 -4.24 -2.35
CA TYR A 114 3.51 -4.77 -2.15
C TYR A 114 2.66 -3.83 -1.31
N ALA A 115 1.66 -3.23 -1.93
CA ALA A 115 0.58 -2.47 -1.32
C ALA A 115 -0.58 -3.42 -1.04
N SER A 116 -0.70 -3.94 0.17
CA SER A 116 -1.69 -4.99 0.44
C SER A 116 -3.15 -4.51 0.38
N GLY A 117 -3.38 -3.21 0.60
CA GLY A 117 -4.72 -2.71 0.91
C GLY A 117 -5.24 -3.27 2.24
N ASP A 118 -6.55 -3.22 2.41
CA ASP A 118 -7.22 -3.80 3.56
C ASP A 118 -7.49 -5.29 3.32
N THR A 119 -6.87 -6.13 4.14
CA THR A 119 -6.89 -7.58 3.96
C THR A 119 -6.58 -8.32 5.26
N SER A 120 -6.98 -9.57 5.36
CA SER A 120 -6.34 -10.57 6.23
C SER A 120 -5.26 -11.33 5.46
N GLU A 121 -4.60 -12.26 6.11
CA GLU A 121 -3.73 -13.21 5.43
C GLU A 121 -4.55 -14.03 4.42
N THR A 122 -4.09 -14.08 3.17
CA THR A 122 -4.71 -14.89 2.12
C THR A 122 -3.76 -16.01 1.68
N GLU A 123 -4.32 -17.08 1.11
CA GLU A 123 -3.51 -18.20 0.61
C GLU A 123 -2.55 -17.76 -0.50
N GLU A 124 -3.00 -16.82 -1.34
CA GLU A 124 -2.24 -16.29 -2.47
C GLU A 124 -1.01 -15.48 -2.06
N MET A 125 -0.97 -14.96 -0.83
CA MET A 125 0.19 -14.21 -0.34
C MET A 125 1.47 -15.05 -0.30
N ALA A 126 1.36 -16.37 -0.08
CA ALA A 126 2.50 -17.28 -0.11
C ALA A 126 3.08 -17.48 -1.52
N GLU A 127 2.31 -17.16 -2.55
CA GLU A 127 2.70 -17.28 -3.97
C GLU A 127 3.21 -15.96 -4.56
N LEU A 128 3.18 -14.86 -3.79
CA LEU A 128 3.68 -13.58 -4.26
C LEU A 128 5.21 -13.65 -4.51
N PRO A 129 5.69 -12.94 -5.54
CA PRO A 129 7.12 -12.93 -5.84
C PRO A 129 7.92 -12.26 -4.71
N PRO A 130 9.25 -12.46 -4.66
CA PRO A 130 10.12 -11.68 -3.80
C PRO A 130 9.92 -10.17 -4.03
N MET A 131 9.96 -9.40 -2.93
CA MET A 131 9.72 -7.96 -2.94
C MET A 131 10.65 -7.24 -1.96
N ASP A 132 10.92 -5.97 -2.22
CA ASP A 132 11.74 -5.17 -1.31
C ASP A 132 10.93 -4.68 -0.11
N TYR A 133 9.69 -4.27 -0.35
CA TYR A 133 8.82 -3.71 0.69
C TYR A 133 7.42 -4.33 0.63
N ALA A 134 6.87 -4.65 1.81
CA ALA A 134 5.47 -5.00 1.96
C ALA A 134 4.84 -4.08 3.02
N LEU A 135 3.66 -3.51 2.71
CA LEU A 135 2.89 -2.73 3.66
C LEU A 135 1.66 -3.54 4.07
N LEU A 136 1.52 -3.80 5.38
CA LEU A 136 0.46 -4.66 5.92
C LEU A 136 -0.40 -3.93 6.95
N PRO A 137 -1.75 -4.02 6.87
CA PRO A 137 -2.65 -3.41 7.85
C PRO A 137 -2.66 -4.23 9.14
N ILE A 138 -2.71 -3.55 10.31
CA ILE A 138 -2.62 -4.20 11.62
C ILE A 138 -3.65 -3.72 12.64
N ASP A 139 -4.76 -3.09 12.23
CA ASP A 139 -5.71 -2.48 13.17
C ASP A 139 -6.45 -3.47 14.09
N GLY A 140 -6.56 -4.73 13.71
CA GLY A 140 -7.17 -5.79 14.51
C GLY A 140 -8.70 -5.74 14.61
N VAL A 141 -9.35 -4.84 13.88
CA VAL A 141 -10.82 -4.68 13.87
C VAL A 141 -11.38 -4.98 12.48
N TYR A 142 -10.87 -4.29 11.48
CA TYR A 142 -11.26 -4.44 10.08
C TYR A 142 -10.28 -5.32 9.30
N ASN A 143 -9.06 -5.40 9.77
CA ASN A 143 -7.94 -6.11 9.17
C ASN A 143 -7.28 -7.07 10.17
N MET A 144 -6.11 -7.58 9.81
CA MET A 144 -5.24 -8.36 10.70
C MET A 144 -4.97 -7.60 12.00
N ASP A 145 -4.84 -8.29 13.10
CA ASP A 145 -4.17 -7.74 14.26
C ASP A 145 -2.63 -7.83 14.11
N ALA A 146 -1.90 -7.21 15.02
CA ALA A 146 -0.44 -7.18 14.96
C ALA A 146 0.20 -8.58 15.02
N GLU A 147 -0.41 -9.55 15.68
CA GLU A 147 0.06 -10.94 15.72
C GLU A 147 -0.20 -11.68 14.40
N GLU A 148 -1.40 -11.56 13.83
CA GLU A 148 -1.75 -12.13 12.54
C GLU A 148 -0.85 -11.56 11.44
N ALA A 149 -0.68 -10.22 11.42
CA ALA A 149 0.19 -9.56 10.46
C ALA A 149 1.67 -9.99 10.63
N SER A 150 2.12 -10.25 11.85
CA SER A 150 3.48 -10.77 12.10
C SER A 150 3.66 -12.18 11.53
N ARG A 151 2.65 -13.05 11.66
CA ARG A 151 2.67 -14.39 11.03
C ARG A 151 2.59 -14.29 9.51
N CYS A 152 1.78 -13.39 8.99
CA CYS A 152 1.67 -13.11 7.55
C CYS A 152 3.01 -12.63 6.98
N ALA A 153 3.66 -11.68 7.63
CA ALA A 153 4.98 -11.18 7.24
C ALA A 153 6.04 -12.28 7.12
N ALA A 154 5.98 -13.29 8.01
CA ALA A 154 6.92 -14.43 7.97
C ALA A 154 6.74 -15.34 6.74
N LYS A 155 5.60 -15.27 6.05
CA LYS A 155 5.29 -16.04 4.83
C LYS A 155 5.62 -15.28 3.55
N LEU A 156 5.70 -13.96 3.64
CA LEU A 156 6.09 -13.12 2.50
C LEU A 156 7.61 -13.17 2.28
N SER A 157 8.03 -13.25 1.03
CA SER A 157 9.44 -13.08 0.64
C SER A 157 9.76 -11.58 0.53
N ALA A 158 9.51 -10.82 1.59
CA ALA A 158 9.74 -9.38 1.65
C ALA A 158 11.06 -9.06 2.37
N ARG A 159 11.85 -8.14 1.81
CA ARG A 159 13.08 -7.65 2.46
C ARG A 159 12.74 -6.81 3.69
N TRP A 160 11.73 -5.96 3.58
CA TRP A 160 11.24 -5.10 4.65
C TRP A 160 9.72 -5.13 4.73
N VAL A 161 9.17 -5.10 5.95
CA VAL A 161 7.72 -5.04 6.16
C VAL A 161 7.38 -3.83 7.03
N ILE A 162 6.42 -3.03 6.58
CA ILE A 162 5.96 -1.80 7.22
C ILE A 162 4.51 -2.01 7.68
N PRO A 163 4.24 -1.99 9.00
CA PRO A 163 2.86 -1.99 9.48
C PRO A 163 2.20 -0.64 9.22
N ILE A 164 1.03 -0.68 8.60
CA ILE A 164 0.16 0.47 8.32
C ILE A 164 -1.23 0.23 8.92
N HIS A 165 -2.15 1.17 8.77
CA HIS A 165 -3.52 1.04 9.27
C HIS A 165 -3.53 0.55 10.73
N THR A 166 -2.78 1.24 11.58
CA THR A 166 -2.42 0.75 12.92
C THR A 166 -3.57 0.81 13.91
N LYS A 167 -4.62 1.60 13.62
CA LYS A 167 -5.81 1.73 14.45
C LYS A 167 -6.96 2.34 13.65
N PRO A 168 -8.20 1.84 13.81
CA PRO A 168 -9.37 2.46 13.19
C PRO A 168 -9.49 3.95 13.53
N GLY A 169 -9.75 4.80 12.52
CA GLY A 169 -9.98 6.23 12.68
C GLY A 169 -8.80 7.07 13.16
N ALA A 170 -7.60 6.48 13.26
CA ALA A 170 -6.38 7.21 13.62
C ALA A 170 -5.36 7.16 12.47
N LEU A 171 -4.54 8.19 12.34
CA LEU A 171 -3.45 8.19 11.37
C LEU A 171 -2.36 7.19 11.73
N TYR A 172 -2.04 7.07 13.02
CA TYR A 172 -1.03 6.16 13.55
C TYR A 172 -1.25 5.87 15.03
N ASP A 173 -1.02 4.64 15.42
CA ASP A 173 -0.95 4.22 16.83
C ASP A 173 0.39 3.49 17.05
N ARG A 174 1.29 4.18 17.75
CA ARG A 174 2.64 3.67 18.00
C ARG A 174 2.64 2.39 18.84
N ALA A 175 1.77 2.32 19.85
CA ALA A 175 1.72 1.16 20.73
C ALA A 175 1.30 -0.09 19.98
N ASN A 176 0.35 0.02 19.03
CA ASN A 176 -0.04 -1.11 18.20
C ASN A 176 1.04 -1.45 17.15
N ALA A 177 1.68 -0.44 16.55
CA ALA A 177 2.78 -0.65 15.61
C ALA A 177 3.96 -1.41 16.28
N GLU A 178 4.28 -1.09 17.53
CA GLU A 178 5.33 -1.78 18.29
C GLU A 178 5.00 -3.25 18.63
N ARG A 179 3.72 -3.64 18.61
CA ARG A 179 3.28 -5.05 18.77
C ARG A 179 3.52 -5.90 17.52
N PHE A 180 3.66 -5.29 16.36
CA PHE A 180 4.02 -6.00 15.15
C PHE A 180 5.46 -6.53 15.25
N GLN A 181 5.63 -7.85 15.20
CA GLN A 181 6.91 -8.54 15.45
C GLN A 181 7.37 -9.31 14.21
N ALA A 182 7.97 -8.60 13.26
CA ALA A 182 8.70 -9.20 12.15
C ALA A 182 10.19 -8.82 12.29
N PRO A 183 11.14 -9.74 12.04
CA PRO A 183 12.57 -9.46 12.19
C PRO A 183 13.07 -8.39 11.22
N ASN A 184 12.37 -8.22 10.09
CA ASN A 184 12.64 -7.26 9.03
C ASN A 184 11.62 -6.09 9.03
N ARG A 185 10.99 -5.80 10.17
CA ARG A 185 10.05 -4.69 10.27
C ARG A 185 10.73 -3.33 10.21
N LEU A 186 10.06 -2.40 9.56
CA LEU A 186 10.35 -0.97 9.64
C LEU A 186 9.13 -0.26 10.23
N LEU A 187 9.30 0.44 11.35
CA LEU A 187 8.23 1.25 11.93
C LEU A 187 8.36 2.67 11.37
N LEU A 188 7.29 3.13 10.73
CA LEU A 188 7.21 4.45 10.14
C LEU A 188 5.97 5.15 10.70
N ALA A 189 6.16 6.26 11.37
CA ALA A 189 5.04 7.05 11.90
C ALA A 189 4.45 7.95 10.81
N ALA A 190 3.18 8.35 10.99
CA ALA A 190 2.55 9.31 10.08
C ALA A 190 3.37 10.61 10.02
N GLY A 191 3.61 11.11 8.82
CA GLY A 191 4.46 12.27 8.54
C GLY A 191 5.95 11.95 8.33
N GLU A 192 6.37 10.69 8.50
CA GLU A 192 7.76 10.30 8.27
C GLU A 192 8.01 9.85 6.82
N THR A 193 9.25 10.01 6.40
CA THR A 193 9.74 9.61 5.07
C THR A 193 10.80 8.52 5.21
N LEU A 194 10.64 7.46 4.43
CA LEU A 194 11.61 6.39 4.25
C LEU A 194 12.27 6.51 2.88
N GLU A 195 13.59 6.48 2.83
CA GLU A 195 14.33 6.30 1.57
C GLU A 195 14.31 4.83 1.18
N LEU A 196 13.78 4.53 -0.01
CA LEU A 196 13.66 3.17 -0.52
C LEU A 196 14.98 2.75 -1.19
N LYS A 197 15.39 1.50 -0.94
CA LYS A 197 16.63 0.90 -1.45
C LYS A 197 16.37 -0.53 -1.90
N GLU A 198 17.04 -0.92 -2.99
CA GLU A 198 17.12 -2.31 -3.43
C GLU A 198 17.76 -3.24 -2.38
#